data_a6c27424810746c91de3108e5b53365e
#
_entry.id   a6c27424810746c91de3108e5b53365e
#
_cell.length_a   1.000
_cell.length_b   1.000
_cell.length_c   1.000
_cell.angle_alpha   90.00
_cell.angle_beta   90.00
_cell.angle_gamma   90.00
#
_symmetry.space_group_name_H-M   'P 1'
#
loop_
_entity.id
_entity.type
_entity.pdbx_description
1 polymer ?
#
loop_
_entity_poly.entity_id
_entity_poly.type
_entity_poly.pdbx_seq_one_letter_code
_entity_poly.pdbx_strand_id
1 'polypeptide(L)'
;MAGWEDEPVTRILVIDNYDSFVYNLVQYLEQLGAECIVRRNDAIAVGQVKPLDVQGILLSPGPGVPADAGITEPLIRWAAGRIPVLGVCLGLQAIAEVYGGVVDRADELLHGRTSLVRHDNDGVFEGLPDPVTGTRYHSLAVVDGTVSAELRVTARTVPPVGGQPGGGVPGVGVIMGLRHREYPIEGVQFHPESVLTEGGHRLLANWLGICGDAAAATRVPPLAAEVERLRVAAG
;
A
#
# COMPACT_ATOMS: atom_id res chain seq x y z
N MET A 1 27.19 -8.52 -30.11
CA MET A 1 27.20 -7.73 -28.86
C MET A 1 25.86 -7.03 -28.84
N ALA A 2 24.89 -7.59 -28.12
CA ALA A 2 23.61 -6.92 -27.90
C ALA A 2 23.87 -5.77 -26.95
N GLY A 3 23.58 -4.53 -27.39
CA GLY A 3 23.68 -3.34 -26.56
C GLY A 3 22.74 -3.47 -25.37
N TRP A 4 23.26 -3.22 -24.19
CA TRP A 4 22.47 -2.92 -23.00
C TRP A 4 21.89 -1.53 -23.27
N GLU A 5 20.71 -1.46 -23.89
CA GLU A 5 19.91 -0.24 -23.81
C GLU A 5 19.52 -0.14 -22.35
N ASP A 6 19.94 0.93 -21.68
CA ASP A 6 19.50 1.24 -20.30
C ASP A 6 17.95 1.34 -20.34
N GLU A 7 17.27 0.30 -19.83
CA GLU A 7 15.81 0.42 -19.63
C GLU A 7 15.57 1.62 -18.72
N PRO A 8 14.61 2.48 -19.06
CA PRO A 8 14.35 3.66 -18.26
C PRO A 8 13.98 3.25 -16.84
N VAL A 9 14.75 3.71 -15.86
CA VAL A 9 14.52 3.44 -14.45
C VAL A 9 13.20 4.08 -14.02
N THR A 10 12.30 3.28 -13.46
CA THR A 10 11.01 3.76 -12.94
C THR A 10 11.24 4.64 -11.70
N ARG A 11 10.83 5.91 -11.78
CA ARG A 11 11.00 6.90 -10.71
C ARG A 11 9.73 7.01 -9.89
N ILE A 12 9.84 6.87 -8.58
CA ILE A 12 8.73 6.86 -7.63
C ILE A 12 8.87 8.05 -6.68
N LEU A 13 7.84 8.89 -6.59
CA LEU A 13 7.72 9.85 -5.51
C LEU A 13 7.16 9.15 -4.28
N VAL A 14 7.91 9.16 -3.21
CA VAL A 14 7.47 8.67 -1.89
C VAL A 14 7.14 9.86 -1.01
N ILE A 15 5.87 9.99 -0.62
CA ILE A 15 5.43 10.95 0.38
C ILE A 15 5.59 10.34 1.76
N ASP A 16 6.53 10.90 2.53
CA ASP A 16 6.79 10.51 3.91
C ASP A 16 5.83 11.24 4.85
N ASN A 17 4.89 10.50 5.42
CA ASN A 17 3.94 10.99 6.42
C ASN A 17 4.53 10.92 7.85
N TYR A 18 5.84 11.14 8.00
CA TYR A 18 6.56 11.06 9.28
C TYR A 18 6.52 9.66 9.91
N ASP A 19 6.64 8.64 9.06
CA ASP A 19 6.64 7.25 9.47
C ASP A 19 8.05 6.71 9.70
N SER A 20 8.23 5.93 10.77
CA SER A 20 9.52 5.30 11.11
C SER A 20 9.93 4.21 10.11
N PHE A 21 8.99 3.65 9.37
CA PHE A 21 9.22 2.52 8.45
C PHE A 21 9.24 2.92 6.96
N VAL A 22 9.09 4.22 6.64
CA VAL A 22 9.07 4.69 5.24
C VAL A 22 10.29 4.21 4.44
N TYR A 23 11.47 4.20 5.06
CA TYR A 23 12.69 3.76 4.39
C TYR A 23 12.76 2.25 4.13
N ASN A 24 11.97 1.42 4.82
CA ASN A 24 11.81 0.01 4.47
C ASN A 24 11.01 -0.13 3.16
N LEU A 25 9.96 0.69 2.95
CA LEU A 25 9.25 0.76 1.66
C LEU A 25 10.18 1.22 0.53
N VAL A 26 10.97 2.28 0.77
CA VAL A 26 11.98 2.78 -0.17
C VAL A 26 12.95 1.67 -0.53
N GLN A 27 13.51 0.98 0.47
CA GLN A 27 14.45 -0.12 0.26
C GLN A 27 13.85 -1.24 -0.60
N TYR A 28 12.60 -1.64 -0.35
CA TYR A 28 11.92 -2.67 -1.14
C TYR A 28 11.72 -2.22 -2.60
N LEU A 29 11.32 -0.96 -2.82
CA LEU A 29 11.19 -0.41 -4.17
C LEU A 29 12.54 -0.35 -4.91
N GLU A 30 13.61 0.09 -4.23
CA GLU A 30 14.96 0.15 -4.81
C GLU A 30 15.52 -1.25 -5.09
N GLN A 31 15.27 -2.24 -4.22
CA GLN A 31 15.60 -3.65 -4.49
C GLN A 31 14.86 -4.20 -5.73
N LEU A 32 13.66 -3.68 -5.99
CA LEU A 32 12.88 -3.99 -7.19
C LEU A 32 13.30 -3.15 -8.41
N GLY A 33 14.31 -2.27 -8.28
CA GLY A 33 14.93 -1.53 -9.38
C GLY A 33 14.36 -0.13 -9.61
N ALA A 34 13.47 0.37 -8.75
CA ALA A 34 12.96 1.73 -8.84
C ALA A 34 13.97 2.76 -8.28
N GLU A 35 13.91 4.00 -8.76
CA GLU A 35 14.55 5.18 -8.16
C GLU A 35 13.53 5.91 -7.29
N CYS A 36 13.83 6.11 -6.00
CA CYS A 36 12.90 6.73 -5.06
C CYS A 36 13.26 8.20 -4.77
N ILE A 37 12.29 9.11 -4.93
CA ILE A 37 12.38 10.53 -4.52
C ILE A 37 11.53 10.71 -3.27
N VAL A 38 12.16 10.72 -2.10
CA VAL A 38 11.44 10.89 -0.82
C VAL A 38 11.22 12.36 -0.52
N ARG A 39 9.99 12.75 -0.20
CA ARG A 39 9.61 14.09 0.27
C ARG A 39 8.65 13.97 1.45
N ARG A 40 8.87 14.76 2.49
CA ARG A 40 7.91 14.88 3.59
C ARG A 40 6.61 15.52 3.10
N ASN A 41 5.50 15.12 3.69
CA ASN A 41 4.16 15.54 3.28
C ASN A 41 3.91 17.06 3.40
N ASP A 42 4.72 17.77 4.15
CA ASP A 42 4.71 19.24 4.34
C ASP A 42 5.86 19.98 3.60
N ALA A 43 6.77 19.21 2.97
CA ALA A 43 7.97 19.78 2.31
C ALA A 43 7.84 19.93 0.79
N ILE A 44 6.68 19.59 0.22
CA ILE A 44 6.42 19.68 -1.22
C ILE A 44 4.97 20.12 -1.46
N ALA A 45 4.74 20.93 -2.49
CA ALA A 45 3.40 21.30 -2.94
C ALA A 45 3.01 20.50 -4.20
N VAL A 46 1.70 20.33 -4.45
CA VAL A 46 1.18 19.58 -5.62
C VAL A 46 1.77 20.08 -6.95
N GLY A 47 1.90 21.40 -7.12
CA GLY A 47 2.47 21.99 -8.35
C GLY A 47 3.93 21.64 -8.60
N GLN A 48 4.66 21.17 -7.59
CA GLN A 48 6.07 20.78 -7.70
C GLN A 48 6.25 19.30 -8.08
N VAL A 49 5.17 18.51 -8.13
CA VAL A 49 5.25 17.07 -8.46
C VAL A 49 5.49 16.87 -9.95
N LYS A 50 4.78 17.59 -10.82
CA LYS A 50 4.91 17.43 -12.27
C LYS A 50 6.35 17.54 -12.79
N PRO A 51 7.19 18.50 -12.34
CA PRO A 51 8.59 18.61 -12.76
C PRO A 51 9.49 17.44 -12.33
N LEU A 52 9.05 16.61 -11.37
CA LEU A 52 9.85 15.47 -10.91
C LEU A 52 9.84 14.32 -11.92
N ASP A 53 8.91 14.31 -12.87
CA ASP A 53 8.80 13.32 -13.94
C ASP A 53 8.78 11.88 -13.39
N VAL A 54 7.88 11.62 -12.43
CA VAL A 54 7.73 10.32 -11.77
C VAL A 54 6.62 9.49 -12.40
N GLN A 55 6.78 8.18 -12.40
CA GLN A 55 5.85 7.21 -12.96
C GLN A 55 4.88 6.65 -11.92
N GLY A 56 5.14 6.88 -10.62
CA GLY A 56 4.27 6.45 -9.53
C GLY A 56 4.41 7.32 -8.29
N ILE A 57 3.39 7.33 -7.44
CA ILE A 57 3.36 8.01 -6.15
C ILE A 57 3.01 7.00 -5.07
N LEU A 58 3.93 6.82 -4.10
CA LEU A 58 3.66 6.04 -2.90
C LEU A 58 3.38 6.98 -1.74
N LEU A 59 2.25 6.78 -1.07
CA LEU A 59 1.84 7.48 0.14
C LEU A 59 2.13 6.58 1.34
N SER A 60 3.08 6.98 2.18
CA SER A 60 3.56 6.15 3.28
C SER A 60 2.53 5.99 4.40
N PRO A 61 2.73 5.00 5.29
CA PRO A 61 2.14 5.04 6.63
C PRO A 61 2.48 6.36 7.33
N GLY A 62 1.83 6.61 8.46
CA GLY A 62 2.11 7.75 9.30
C GLY A 62 1.21 7.82 10.53
N PRO A 63 1.53 8.65 11.51
CA PRO A 63 0.70 8.90 12.68
C PRO A 63 -0.50 9.81 12.36
N GLY A 64 -1.48 9.82 13.24
CA GLY A 64 -2.63 10.73 13.18
C GLY A 64 -3.71 10.29 12.20
N VAL A 65 -4.31 11.27 11.53
CA VAL A 65 -5.43 11.09 10.59
C VAL A 65 -5.07 11.66 9.21
N PRO A 66 -5.72 11.21 8.13
CA PRO A 66 -5.42 11.68 6.77
C PRO A 66 -5.52 13.20 6.60
N ALA A 67 -6.48 13.84 7.24
CA ALA A 67 -6.65 15.31 7.18
C ALA A 67 -5.41 16.09 7.65
N ASP A 68 -4.60 15.51 8.54
CA ASP A 68 -3.38 16.13 9.07
C ASP A 68 -2.12 15.73 8.27
N ALA A 69 -2.27 14.93 7.22
CA ALA A 69 -1.17 14.40 6.39
C ALA A 69 -0.72 15.35 5.25
N GLY A 70 -0.80 16.66 5.47
CA GLY A 70 -0.26 17.68 4.56
C GLY A 70 -0.76 17.56 3.12
N ILE A 71 0.17 17.32 2.18
CA ILE A 71 -0.15 17.23 0.74
C ILE A 71 -0.94 15.96 0.37
N THR A 72 -1.03 14.94 1.22
CA THR A 72 -1.45 13.58 0.86
C THR A 72 -2.81 13.56 0.14
N GLU A 73 -3.86 14.12 0.73
CA GLU A 73 -5.18 14.16 0.07
C GLU A 73 -5.22 15.04 -1.19
N PRO A 74 -4.72 16.30 -1.19
CA PRO A 74 -4.65 17.10 -2.40
C PRO A 74 -3.88 16.41 -3.53
N LEU A 75 -2.84 15.64 -3.19
CA LEU A 75 -2.04 14.92 -4.16
C LEU A 75 -2.80 13.74 -4.79
N ILE A 76 -3.59 12.98 -4.01
CA ILE A 76 -4.46 11.92 -4.54
C ILE A 76 -5.42 12.50 -5.58
N ARG A 77 -6.11 13.60 -5.25
CA ARG A 77 -7.05 14.28 -6.18
C ARG A 77 -6.35 14.73 -7.46
N TRP A 78 -5.16 15.28 -7.34
CA TRP A 78 -4.38 15.73 -8.49
C TRP A 78 -3.85 14.57 -9.34
N ALA A 79 -3.42 13.45 -8.73
CA ALA A 79 -2.86 12.29 -9.41
C ALA A 79 -3.92 11.48 -10.17
N ALA A 80 -5.20 11.57 -9.79
CA ALA A 80 -6.30 10.85 -10.43
C ALA A 80 -6.30 11.03 -11.94
N GLY A 81 -6.21 9.91 -12.67
CA GLY A 81 -6.12 9.87 -14.14
C GLY A 81 -4.80 10.39 -14.72
N ARG A 82 -3.75 10.61 -13.89
CA ARG A 82 -2.44 11.10 -14.35
C ARG A 82 -1.28 10.19 -13.98
N ILE A 83 -1.20 9.79 -12.74
CA ILE A 83 -0.07 9.01 -12.20
C ILE A 83 -0.63 7.94 -11.26
N PRO A 84 -0.18 6.68 -11.36
CA PRO A 84 -0.52 5.62 -10.42
C PRO A 84 -0.19 5.99 -8.97
N VAL A 85 -1.09 5.66 -8.05
CA VAL A 85 -0.92 5.90 -6.61
C VAL A 85 -1.05 4.60 -5.83
N LEU A 86 -0.13 4.36 -4.90
CA LEU A 86 -0.26 3.32 -3.88
C LEU A 86 -0.27 3.98 -2.49
N GLY A 87 -1.35 3.78 -1.75
CA GLY A 87 -1.46 4.21 -0.34
C GLY A 87 -1.21 3.05 0.62
N VAL A 88 -0.30 3.23 1.58
CA VAL A 88 -0.02 2.24 2.63
C VAL A 88 -0.50 2.79 3.98
N CYS A 89 -1.33 2.03 4.70
CA CYS A 89 -1.88 2.34 6.01
C CYS A 89 -2.60 3.72 6.02
N LEU A 90 -1.98 4.79 6.51
CA LEU A 90 -2.51 6.15 6.43
C LEU A 90 -2.81 6.57 4.99
N GLY A 91 -1.97 6.15 4.04
CA GLY A 91 -2.19 6.41 2.61
C GLY A 91 -3.46 5.77 2.05
N LEU A 92 -3.80 4.53 2.46
CA LEU A 92 -5.10 3.91 2.11
C LEU A 92 -6.27 4.69 2.74
N GLN A 93 -6.12 5.11 4.00
CA GLN A 93 -7.15 5.87 4.71
C GLN A 93 -7.41 7.21 4.01
N ALA A 94 -6.34 7.89 3.57
CA ALA A 94 -6.45 9.12 2.78
C ALA A 94 -7.17 8.89 1.44
N ILE A 95 -6.91 7.76 0.76
CA ILE A 95 -7.66 7.39 -0.46
C ILE A 95 -9.15 7.25 -0.12
N ALA A 96 -9.51 6.58 0.96
CA ALA A 96 -10.91 6.42 1.36
C ALA A 96 -11.59 7.77 1.60
N GLU A 97 -10.98 8.68 2.39
CA GLU A 97 -11.54 10.00 2.71
C GLU A 97 -11.65 10.91 1.48
N VAL A 98 -10.67 10.89 0.59
CA VAL A 98 -10.71 11.66 -0.68
C VAL A 98 -11.94 11.36 -1.51
N TYR A 99 -12.38 10.11 -1.49
CA TYR A 99 -13.58 9.64 -2.21
C TYR A 99 -14.82 9.53 -1.32
N GLY A 100 -14.84 10.19 -0.15
CA GLY A 100 -16.02 10.34 0.69
C GLY A 100 -16.28 9.19 1.67
N GLY A 101 -15.33 8.27 1.83
CA GLY A 101 -15.34 7.26 2.89
C GLY A 101 -15.07 7.88 4.27
N VAL A 102 -15.36 7.15 5.32
CA VAL A 102 -15.12 7.54 6.71
C VAL A 102 -14.02 6.67 7.30
N VAL A 103 -13.08 7.29 7.99
CA VAL A 103 -12.02 6.62 8.77
C VAL A 103 -12.30 6.86 10.25
N ASP A 104 -12.37 5.79 11.03
CA ASP A 104 -12.62 5.86 12.48
C ASP A 104 -11.84 4.76 13.20
N ARG A 105 -11.95 4.74 14.52
CA ARG A 105 -11.28 3.75 15.36
C ARG A 105 -11.64 2.33 14.92
N ALA A 106 -10.62 1.51 14.73
CA ALA A 106 -10.79 0.08 14.52
C ALA A 106 -11.32 -0.58 15.80
N ASP A 107 -12.21 -1.57 15.66
CA ASP A 107 -12.75 -2.32 16.80
C ASP A 107 -11.65 -3.07 17.57
N GLU A 108 -10.53 -3.35 16.93
CA GLU A 108 -9.36 -4.00 17.51
C GLU A 108 -8.13 -3.10 17.42
N LEU A 109 -7.52 -2.80 18.57
CA LEU A 109 -6.22 -2.15 18.63
C LEU A 109 -5.12 -3.21 18.40
N LEU A 110 -4.60 -3.29 17.19
CA LEU A 110 -3.52 -4.20 16.84
C LEU A 110 -2.23 -3.41 16.57
N HIS A 111 -1.19 -3.71 17.34
CA HIS A 111 0.13 -3.12 17.14
C HIS A 111 1.16 -4.24 16.96
N GLY A 112 1.77 -4.32 15.77
CA GLY A 112 2.78 -5.32 15.46
C GLY A 112 2.26 -6.76 15.40
N ARG A 113 0.96 -6.95 15.14
CA ARG A 113 0.34 -8.27 14.99
C ARG A 113 0.02 -8.57 13.54
N THR A 114 0.09 -9.84 13.18
CA THR A 114 -0.31 -10.31 11.87
C THR A 114 -1.79 -10.69 11.85
N SER A 115 -2.41 -10.54 10.68
CA SER A 115 -3.75 -11.04 10.38
C SER A 115 -3.74 -11.73 9.02
N LEU A 116 -4.61 -12.72 8.85
CA LEU A 116 -4.88 -13.29 7.54
C LEU A 116 -5.80 -12.33 6.78
N VAL A 117 -5.42 -12.04 5.55
CA VAL A 117 -6.12 -11.10 4.66
C VAL A 117 -6.51 -11.85 3.40
N ARG A 118 -7.82 -11.96 3.15
CA ARG A 118 -8.38 -12.47 1.90
C ARG A 118 -8.52 -11.34 0.90
N HIS A 119 -8.19 -11.61 -0.36
CA HIS A 119 -8.15 -10.61 -1.42
C HIS A 119 -8.73 -11.13 -2.74
N ASP A 120 -8.93 -10.23 -3.72
CA ASP A 120 -9.52 -10.55 -5.02
C ASP A 120 -8.52 -11.09 -6.05
N ASN A 121 -7.26 -11.23 -5.69
CA ASN A 121 -6.17 -11.70 -6.56
C ASN A 121 -6.00 -10.86 -7.84
N ASP A 122 -6.17 -9.54 -7.73
CA ASP A 122 -6.08 -8.61 -8.86
C ASP A 122 -5.29 -7.35 -8.46
N GLY A 123 -4.65 -6.64 -9.41
CA GLY A 123 -3.82 -5.46 -9.19
C GLY A 123 -2.64 -5.75 -8.26
N VAL A 124 -2.50 -4.99 -7.17
CA VAL A 124 -1.38 -5.20 -6.25
C VAL A 124 -1.39 -6.57 -5.57
N PHE A 125 -2.53 -7.26 -5.54
CA PHE A 125 -2.67 -8.60 -4.95
C PHE A 125 -2.44 -9.75 -5.93
N GLU A 126 -2.18 -9.49 -7.20
CA GLU A 126 -2.04 -10.53 -8.22
C GLU A 126 -0.90 -11.51 -7.89
N GLY A 127 -1.25 -12.80 -7.85
CA GLY A 127 -0.31 -13.90 -7.59
C GLY A 127 0.20 -14.00 -6.15
N LEU A 128 -0.42 -13.29 -5.19
CA LEU A 128 -0.19 -13.51 -3.76
C LEU A 128 -0.97 -14.74 -3.26
N PRO A 129 -0.51 -15.41 -2.19
CA PRO A 129 -1.31 -16.42 -1.51
C PRO A 129 -2.65 -15.84 -1.01
N ASP A 130 -3.73 -16.62 -1.07
CA ASP A 130 -5.03 -16.23 -0.51
C ASP A 130 -5.53 -17.28 0.50
N PRO A 131 -5.60 -16.93 1.79
CA PRO A 131 -5.28 -15.64 2.39
C PRO A 131 -3.77 -15.36 2.50
N VAL A 132 -3.38 -14.08 2.44
CA VAL A 132 -2.03 -13.61 2.69
C VAL A 132 -1.87 -13.12 4.14
N THR A 133 -0.69 -13.30 4.74
CA THR A 133 -0.37 -12.76 6.07
C THR A 133 0.04 -11.30 5.97
N GLY A 134 -0.66 -10.38 6.65
CA GLY A 134 -0.35 -8.95 6.69
C GLY A 134 -0.12 -8.42 8.11
N THR A 135 0.95 -7.65 8.29
CA THR A 135 1.29 -7.01 9.58
C THR A 135 0.51 -5.71 9.76
N ARG A 136 -0.07 -5.52 10.94
CA ARG A 136 -0.93 -4.38 11.26
C ARG A 136 -0.34 -3.57 12.41
N TYR A 137 -0.32 -2.23 12.25
CA TYR A 137 0.11 -1.26 13.27
C TYR A 137 -0.93 -0.15 13.49
N HIS A 138 -2.14 -0.29 12.93
CA HIS A 138 -3.13 0.77 12.89
C HIS A 138 -4.17 0.69 14.01
N SER A 139 -4.58 1.86 14.51
CA SER A 139 -5.71 2.05 15.42
C SER A 139 -6.95 2.60 14.72
N LEU A 140 -6.81 3.05 13.47
CA LEU A 140 -7.88 3.55 12.62
C LEU A 140 -8.07 2.61 11.44
N ALA A 141 -9.29 2.55 10.91
CA ALA A 141 -9.65 1.79 9.73
C ALA A 141 -10.78 2.49 8.96
N VAL A 142 -10.91 2.16 7.69
CA VAL A 142 -12.05 2.58 6.88
C VAL A 142 -13.31 1.89 7.39
N VAL A 143 -14.34 2.70 7.68
CA VAL A 143 -15.64 2.21 8.18
C VAL A 143 -16.39 1.50 7.07
N ASP A 144 -16.79 0.25 7.33
CA ASP A 144 -17.55 -0.55 6.37
C ASP A 144 -18.91 0.12 6.07
N GLY A 145 -19.33 0.03 4.81
CA GLY A 145 -20.56 0.69 4.35
C GLY A 145 -20.43 2.18 4.01
N THR A 146 -19.26 2.81 4.27
CA THR A 146 -19.00 4.20 3.87
C THR A 146 -18.16 4.32 2.60
N VAL A 147 -17.63 3.21 2.09
CA VAL A 147 -16.84 3.20 0.86
C VAL A 147 -17.70 3.62 -0.32
N SER A 148 -17.27 4.67 -1.03
CA SER A 148 -18.05 5.23 -2.14
C SER A 148 -18.11 4.27 -3.34
N ALA A 149 -19.04 4.55 -4.26
CA ALA A 149 -19.21 3.77 -5.49
C ALA A 149 -17.98 3.86 -6.44
N GLU A 150 -17.13 4.87 -6.29
CA GLU A 150 -15.90 5.03 -7.10
C GLU A 150 -14.79 4.07 -6.68
N LEU A 151 -14.85 3.59 -5.44
CA LEU A 151 -13.91 2.62 -4.90
C LEU A 151 -14.53 1.22 -4.86
N ARG A 152 -13.68 0.22 -4.87
CA ARG A 152 -14.05 -1.15 -4.49
C ARG A 152 -13.13 -1.64 -3.38
N VAL A 153 -13.67 -2.43 -2.47
CA VAL A 153 -12.91 -3.17 -1.48
C VAL A 153 -12.28 -4.38 -2.17
N THR A 154 -10.95 -4.47 -2.11
CA THR A 154 -10.16 -5.54 -2.76
C THR A 154 -9.65 -6.57 -1.77
N ALA A 155 -9.58 -6.22 -0.47
CA ALA A 155 -9.13 -7.15 0.56
C ALA A 155 -9.78 -6.87 1.92
N ARG A 156 -9.92 -7.94 2.73
CA ARG A 156 -10.45 -7.91 4.10
C ARG A 156 -9.73 -8.90 5.00
N THR A 157 -9.69 -8.61 6.32
CA THR A 157 -9.23 -9.61 7.29
C THR A 157 -10.16 -10.81 7.31
N VAL A 158 -9.58 -12.00 7.51
CA VAL A 158 -10.34 -13.22 7.81
C VAL A 158 -10.55 -13.29 9.33
N PRO A 159 -11.79 -13.47 9.82
CA PRO A 159 -12.01 -13.68 11.24
C PRO A 159 -11.23 -14.90 11.74
N PRO A 160 -10.68 -14.87 12.97
CA PRO A 160 -10.06 -16.05 13.57
C PRO A 160 -11.08 -17.21 13.65
N VAL A 161 -10.64 -18.42 13.34
CA VAL A 161 -11.49 -19.62 13.47
C VAL A 161 -11.89 -19.77 14.94
N GLY A 162 -13.19 -19.69 15.25
CA GLY A 162 -13.74 -19.79 16.61
C GLY A 162 -13.79 -18.48 17.41
N GLY A 163 -13.35 -17.35 16.83
CA GLY A 163 -13.50 -16.03 17.45
C GLY A 163 -14.89 -15.43 17.23
N GLN A 164 -15.45 -14.79 18.27
CA GLN A 164 -16.62 -13.91 18.07
C GLN A 164 -16.18 -12.75 17.16
N PRO A 165 -16.92 -12.42 16.09
CA PRO A 165 -16.64 -11.23 15.32
C PRO A 165 -16.81 -10.01 16.24
N GLY A 166 -15.78 -9.20 16.40
CA GLY A 166 -15.91 -7.93 17.09
C GLY A 166 -16.95 -7.07 16.38
N GLY A 167 -18.01 -6.64 17.09
CA GLY A 167 -19.04 -5.62 16.81
C GLY A 167 -19.55 -5.33 15.40
N GLY A 168 -18.96 -5.90 14.36
CA GLY A 168 -19.35 -5.73 12.96
C GLY A 168 -20.31 -6.81 12.46
N VAL A 169 -20.83 -6.65 11.26
CA VAL A 169 -21.70 -7.64 10.61
C VAL A 169 -20.96 -8.97 10.54
N PRO A 170 -21.56 -10.09 11.02
CA PRO A 170 -20.92 -11.41 11.00
C PRO A 170 -20.40 -11.76 9.61
N GLY A 171 -19.10 -12.10 9.51
CA GLY A 171 -18.44 -12.48 8.27
C GLY A 171 -17.81 -11.33 7.47
N VAL A 172 -17.93 -10.09 7.91
CA VAL A 172 -17.26 -8.92 7.29
C VAL A 172 -16.04 -8.56 8.13
N GLY A 173 -14.83 -8.83 7.61
CA GLY A 173 -13.57 -8.42 8.23
C GLY A 173 -13.24 -6.95 7.97
N VAL A 174 -12.23 -6.43 8.68
CA VAL A 174 -11.72 -5.06 8.49
C VAL A 174 -11.22 -4.89 7.05
N ILE A 175 -11.52 -3.74 6.43
CA ILE A 175 -11.05 -3.41 5.08
C ILE A 175 -9.52 -3.32 5.10
N MET A 176 -8.87 -4.13 4.25
CA MET A 176 -7.43 -4.23 4.11
C MET A 176 -6.91 -3.81 2.74
N GLY A 177 -7.79 -3.61 1.77
CA GLY A 177 -7.44 -3.15 0.44
C GLY A 177 -8.56 -2.37 -0.21
N LEU A 178 -8.19 -1.32 -0.92
CA LEU A 178 -9.08 -0.49 -1.74
C LEU A 178 -8.46 -0.27 -3.12
N ARG A 179 -9.31 -0.14 -4.13
CA ARG A 179 -8.93 0.26 -5.49
C ARG A 179 -9.98 1.18 -6.08
N HIS A 180 -9.52 2.23 -6.77
CA HIS A 180 -10.40 3.05 -7.60
C HIS A 180 -10.83 2.26 -8.85
N ARG A 181 -12.08 2.44 -9.27
CA ARG A 181 -12.64 1.64 -10.38
C ARG A 181 -12.14 2.05 -11.77
N GLU A 182 -11.73 3.32 -11.92
CA GLU A 182 -11.33 3.89 -13.21
C GLU A 182 -9.84 4.30 -13.23
N TYR A 183 -9.30 4.75 -12.11
CA TYR A 183 -7.92 5.26 -12.04
C TYR A 183 -6.98 4.24 -11.38
N PRO A 184 -5.70 4.22 -11.73
CA PRO A 184 -4.71 3.35 -11.10
C PRO A 184 -4.34 3.85 -9.69
N ILE A 185 -5.32 3.89 -8.80
CA ILE A 185 -5.19 4.28 -7.40
C ILE A 185 -5.57 3.08 -6.55
N GLU A 186 -4.61 2.57 -5.80
CA GLU A 186 -4.79 1.41 -4.92
C GLU A 186 -4.25 1.72 -3.53
N GLY A 187 -4.71 0.97 -2.55
CA GLY A 187 -4.17 1.08 -1.19
C GLY A 187 -4.32 -0.20 -0.40
N VAL A 188 -3.42 -0.38 0.56
CA VAL A 188 -3.41 -1.48 1.52
C VAL A 188 -3.32 -0.94 2.95
N GLN A 189 -4.08 -1.54 3.89
CA GLN A 189 -4.10 -1.11 5.29
C GLN A 189 -2.95 -1.72 6.10
N PHE A 190 -2.45 -2.87 5.69
CA PHE A 190 -1.31 -3.53 6.31
C PHE A 190 0.02 -3.00 5.73
N HIS A 191 1.12 -3.41 6.34
CA HIS A 191 2.48 -2.95 6.02
C HIS A 191 3.22 -3.98 5.14
N PRO A 192 3.32 -3.77 3.82
CA PRO A 192 4.01 -4.71 2.93
C PRO A 192 5.53 -4.76 3.18
N GLU A 193 6.11 -3.72 3.77
CA GLU A 193 7.52 -3.60 4.10
C GLU A 193 7.93 -4.36 5.37
N SER A 194 6.97 -4.84 6.14
CA SER A 194 7.25 -5.62 7.35
C SER A 194 7.72 -7.02 6.99
N VAL A 195 8.78 -7.48 7.63
CA VAL A 195 9.32 -8.86 7.47
C VAL A 195 8.27 -9.93 7.76
N LEU A 196 7.32 -9.65 8.67
CA LEU A 196 6.24 -10.58 9.01
C LEU A 196 5.09 -10.58 7.98
N THR A 197 5.10 -9.64 7.01
CA THR A 197 4.12 -9.64 5.91
C THR A 197 4.61 -10.57 4.81
N GLU A 198 3.73 -11.47 4.40
CA GLU A 198 3.99 -12.39 3.30
C GLU A 198 3.83 -11.68 1.95
N GLY A 199 4.79 -11.90 1.04
CA GLY A 199 4.69 -11.42 -0.33
C GLY A 199 4.82 -9.89 -0.52
N GLY A 200 5.40 -9.14 0.43
CA GLY A 200 5.52 -7.68 0.33
C GLY A 200 6.24 -7.21 -0.93
N HIS A 201 7.34 -7.86 -1.33
CA HIS A 201 8.03 -7.54 -2.60
C HIS A 201 7.15 -7.82 -3.82
N ARG A 202 6.33 -8.90 -3.81
CA ARG A 202 5.41 -9.20 -4.91
C ARG A 202 4.36 -8.10 -5.05
N LEU A 203 3.78 -7.67 -3.95
CA LEU A 203 2.79 -6.59 -3.92
C LEU A 203 3.35 -5.30 -4.53
N LEU A 204 4.56 -4.89 -4.10
CA LEU A 204 5.21 -3.68 -4.61
C LEU A 204 5.65 -3.85 -6.07
N ALA A 205 6.10 -5.05 -6.50
CA ALA A 205 6.43 -5.32 -7.89
C ALA A 205 5.19 -5.26 -8.80
N ASN A 206 4.04 -5.75 -8.34
CA ASN A 206 2.79 -5.63 -9.07
C ASN A 206 2.42 -4.15 -9.28
N TRP A 207 2.56 -3.33 -8.24
CA TRP A 207 2.33 -1.90 -8.35
C TRP A 207 3.34 -1.21 -9.29
N LEU A 208 4.63 -1.57 -9.23
CA LEU A 208 5.63 -1.05 -10.20
C LEU A 208 5.26 -1.44 -11.63
N GLY A 209 4.69 -2.63 -11.85
CA GLY A 209 4.13 -3.03 -13.14
C GLY A 209 3.01 -2.09 -13.60
N ILE A 210 2.12 -1.64 -12.70
CA ILE A 210 1.09 -0.63 -12.98
C ILE A 210 1.74 0.73 -13.31
N CYS A 211 2.90 1.06 -12.72
CA CYS A 211 3.70 2.25 -13.04
C CYS A 211 4.48 2.13 -14.36
N GLY A 212 4.46 0.96 -15.03
CA GLY A 212 5.13 0.73 -16.31
C GLY A 212 6.41 -0.11 -16.23
N ASP A 213 6.86 -0.53 -15.04
CA ASP A 213 8.04 -1.40 -14.85
C ASP A 213 7.63 -2.90 -14.91
N ALA A 214 7.54 -3.44 -16.11
CA ALA A 214 7.25 -4.87 -16.29
C ALA A 214 8.38 -5.78 -15.78
N ALA A 215 9.61 -5.28 -15.63
CA ALA A 215 10.77 -6.05 -15.18
C ALA A 215 10.80 -6.23 -13.65
N ALA A 216 10.10 -5.40 -12.87
CA ALA A 216 10.07 -5.50 -11.42
C ALA A 216 9.69 -6.90 -10.92
N ALA A 217 8.72 -7.55 -11.57
CA ALA A 217 8.27 -8.90 -11.22
C ALA A 217 9.38 -9.96 -11.32
N THR A 218 10.37 -9.78 -12.21
CA THR A 218 11.49 -10.73 -12.39
C THR A 218 12.48 -10.69 -11.23
N ARG A 219 12.52 -9.59 -10.48
CA ARG A 219 13.41 -9.39 -9.32
C ARG A 219 12.83 -9.96 -8.01
N VAL A 220 11.55 -10.32 -7.99
CA VAL A 220 10.85 -10.80 -6.79
C VAL A 220 11.41 -12.13 -6.23
N PRO A 221 11.69 -13.20 -7.02
CA PRO A 221 11.98 -14.51 -6.46
C PRO A 221 13.16 -14.54 -5.46
N PRO A 222 14.34 -13.95 -5.73
CA PRO A 222 15.43 -13.96 -4.78
C PRO A 222 15.13 -13.12 -3.52
N LEU A 223 14.42 -11.99 -3.66
CA LEU A 223 14.05 -11.11 -2.56
C LEU A 223 13.02 -11.76 -1.64
N ALA A 224 12.00 -12.40 -2.23
CA ALA A 224 10.98 -13.13 -1.47
C ALA A 224 11.59 -14.30 -0.67
N ALA A 225 12.55 -15.03 -1.25
CA ALA A 225 13.24 -16.11 -0.57
C ALA A 225 14.09 -15.61 0.63
N GLU A 226 14.67 -14.42 0.53
CA GLU A 226 15.40 -13.78 1.63
C GLU A 226 14.46 -13.42 2.78
N VAL A 227 13.37 -12.71 2.49
CA VAL A 227 12.38 -12.30 3.51
C VAL A 227 11.75 -13.53 4.16
N GLU A 228 11.43 -14.58 3.40
CA GLU A 228 10.84 -15.80 3.97
C GLU A 228 11.79 -16.48 4.96
N ARG A 229 13.10 -16.51 4.66
CA ARG A 229 14.11 -17.02 5.63
C ARG A 229 14.10 -16.21 6.92
N LEU A 230 14.02 -14.87 6.83
CA LEU A 230 13.95 -13.99 8.00
C LEU A 230 12.64 -14.17 8.78
N ARG A 231 11.51 -14.33 8.09
CA ARG A 231 10.20 -14.54 8.67
C ARG A 231 10.14 -15.84 9.48
N VAL A 232 10.68 -16.93 8.93
CA VAL A 232 10.75 -18.23 9.62
C VAL A 232 11.67 -18.19 10.82
N ALA A 233 12.76 -17.40 10.77
CA ALA A 233 13.69 -17.26 11.89
C ALA A 233 13.13 -16.39 13.04
N ALA A 234 12.13 -15.54 12.76
CA ALA A 234 11.51 -14.63 13.73
C ALA A 234 10.27 -15.22 14.44
N GLY A 235 9.74 -16.36 14.00
CA GLY A 235 8.57 -17.06 14.56
C GLY A 235 8.96 -18.28 15.35
#